data_851a04b1e9ceb926144194778e29e97e
#
_entry.id   851a04b1e9ceb926144194778e29e97e
#
_cell.length_a   1.000
_cell.length_b   1.000
_cell.length_c   1.000
_cell.angle_alpha   90.00
_cell.angle_beta   90.00
_cell.angle_gamma   90.00
#
_symmetry.space_group_name_H-M   'P 1'
#
loop_
_entity.id
_entity.type
_entity.pdbx_description
1 polymer ?
#
loop_
_entity_poly.entity_id
_entity_poly.type
_entity_poly.pdbx_seq_one_letter_code
_entity_poly.pdbx_strand_id
1 'polypeptide(L)'
;LKEKLSRDFLDRMEGYLVELEDSLMNFRDVEHRGVVKKEQEIIELFYFKFMDIPLLSRMDAVAEYFIDEVETLKGFDLPDEEREAVKNRFYRMYETRDLYVLYNRFLRQEGFPSLPQVQYEKRKLRYEDVYPVLYLKYRLETQQEDSGVRHLIVDEMQDYSMIQYLIIQRLFKCRMTILGDREQTMDGEQQDVLTFLPKIFGKDIRRIVMNKSYRNTVEIASYANKLAGITEVELFERHGKPVVEKQFPGLEEAL
;
A
#
# COMPACT_ATOMS: atom_id res chain seq x y z
N LEU A 1 -11.76 -11.99 -3.81
CA LEU A 1 -10.43 -11.76 -3.18
C LEU A 1 -9.46 -11.14 -4.17
N LYS A 2 -9.32 -11.74 -5.37
CA LYS A 2 -8.32 -11.34 -6.37
C LYS A 2 -8.58 -9.95 -6.98
N GLU A 3 -9.83 -9.56 -7.15
CA GLU A 3 -10.22 -8.32 -7.83
C GLU A 3 -9.68 -7.07 -7.12
N LYS A 4 -9.74 -7.00 -5.78
CA LYS A 4 -9.26 -5.84 -4.98
C LYS A 4 -7.73 -5.75 -4.86
N LEU A 5 -7.01 -6.77 -5.34
CA LEU A 5 -5.55 -6.77 -5.43
C LEU A 5 -5.09 -6.64 -6.90
N SER A 6 -6.03 -6.49 -7.83
CA SER A 6 -5.74 -6.35 -9.26
C SER A 6 -5.18 -4.97 -9.60
N ARG A 7 -4.54 -4.89 -10.77
CA ARG A 7 -4.05 -3.62 -11.30
C ARG A 7 -5.20 -2.66 -11.63
N ASP A 8 -6.31 -3.17 -12.18
CA ASP A 8 -7.48 -2.35 -12.50
C ASP A 8 -8.06 -1.68 -11.25
N PHE A 9 -8.18 -2.42 -10.14
CA PHE A 9 -8.63 -1.86 -8.87
C PHE A 9 -7.68 -0.76 -8.36
N LEU A 10 -6.37 -0.97 -8.50
CA LEU A 10 -5.37 0.01 -8.13
C LEU A 10 -5.46 1.28 -9.00
N ASP A 11 -5.60 1.13 -10.32
CA ASP A 11 -5.70 2.25 -11.26
C ASP A 11 -6.98 3.09 -10.97
N ARG A 12 -8.10 2.45 -10.63
CA ARG A 12 -9.33 3.15 -10.16
C ARG A 12 -9.09 3.88 -8.83
N MET A 13 -8.36 3.27 -7.90
CA MET A 13 -8.03 3.92 -6.62
C MET A 13 -7.13 5.13 -6.81
N GLU A 14 -6.19 5.09 -7.76
CA GLU A 14 -5.39 6.27 -8.14
C GLU A 14 -6.27 7.38 -8.72
N GLY A 15 -7.24 7.06 -9.57
CA GLY A 15 -8.23 8.02 -10.04
C GLY A 15 -9.02 8.67 -8.90
N TYR A 16 -9.49 7.86 -7.96
CA TYR A 16 -10.19 8.35 -6.76
C TYR A 16 -9.32 9.27 -5.90
N LEU A 17 -8.02 8.99 -5.75
CA LEU A 17 -7.09 9.86 -5.02
C LEU A 17 -6.97 11.24 -5.67
N VAL A 18 -7.00 11.32 -6.99
CA VAL A 18 -7.01 12.60 -7.72
C VAL A 18 -8.32 13.36 -7.46
N GLU A 19 -9.46 12.68 -7.48
CA GLU A 19 -10.77 13.30 -7.18
C GLU A 19 -10.84 13.82 -5.73
N LEU A 20 -10.20 13.15 -4.78
CA LEU A 20 -10.15 13.60 -3.38
C LEU A 20 -9.43 14.95 -3.22
N GLU A 21 -8.42 15.25 -4.03
CA GLU A 21 -7.72 16.55 -4.01
C GLU A 21 -8.71 17.71 -4.14
N ASP A 22 -9.74 17.57 -4.99
CA ASP A 22 -10.70 18.64 -5.28
C ASP A 22 -11.95 18.59 -4.38
N SER A 23 -12.30 17.42 -3.84
CA SER A 23 -13.59 17.19 -3.20
C SER A 23 -13.57 17.06 -1.68
N LEU A 24 -12.39 16.93 -1.07
CA LEU A 24 -12.27 16.60 0.35
C LEU A 24 -12.33 17.83 1.27
N MET A 25 -12.16 19.03 0.72
CA MET A 25 -11.93 20.25 1.50
C MET A 25 -13.11 21.23 1.48
N ASN A 26 -13.40 21.80 2.65
CA ASN A 26 -14.32 22.93 2.85
C ASN A 26 -13.57 24.09 3.49
N PHE A 27 -12.89 24.89 2.69
CA PHE A 27 -12.07 25.99 3.17
C PHE A 27 -12.92 27.11 3.78
N ARG A 28 -12.34 27.85 4.74
CA ARG A 28 -12.97 28.99 5.40
C ARG A 28 -11.91 29.83 6.11
N ASP A 29 -12.24 31.09 6.39
CA ASP A 29 -11.40 31.98 7.20
C ASP A 29 -11.14 31.38 8.58
N VAL A 30 -9.90 31.58 9.08
CA VAL A 30 -9.51 31.28 10.45
C VAL A 30 -9.00 32.54 11.12
N GLU A 31 -9.51 32.84 12.30
CA GLU A 31 -9.05 33.94 13.15
C GLU A 31 -8.53 33.42 14.48
N HIS A 32 -7.37 33.91 14.93
CA HIS A 32 -6.88 33.66 16.28
C HIS A 32 -6.12 34.89 16.79
N ARG A 33 -6.49 35.37 17.99
CA ARG A 33 -5.90 36.55 18.64
C ARG A 33 -5.85 37.81 17.74
N GLY A 34 -6.89 38.02 16.90
CA GLY A 34 -6.97 39.15 15.98
C GLY A 34 -6.06 39.04 14.73
N VAL A 35 -5.42 37.90 14.52
CA VAL A 35 -4.76 37.55 13.26
C VAL A 35 -5.73 36.72 12.44
N VAL A 36 -5.97 37.11 11.20
CA VAL A 36 -6.93 36.44 10.29
C VAL A 36 -6.18 35.86 9.12
N LYS A 37 -6.39 34.58 8.88
CA LYS A 37 -5.98 33.90 7.64
C LYS A 37 -7.21 33.71 6.77
N LYS A 38 -7.24 34.35 5.61
CA LYS A 38 -8.36 34.27 4.69
C LYS A 38 -8.41 32.93 3.98
N GLU A 39 -9.61 32.51 3.61
CA GLU A 39 -9.87 31.29 2.85
C GLU A 39 -8.96 31.17 1.63
N GLN A 40 -8.82 32.23 0.83
CA GLN A 40 -7.98 32.25 -0.36
C GLN A 40 -6.49 32.00 -0.03
N GLU A 41 -5.98 32.57 1.06
CA GLU A 41 -4.61 32.34 1.50
C GLU A 41 -4.39 30.90 1.97
N ILE A 42 -5.40 30.30 2.62
CA ILE A 42 -5.35 28.90 3.06
C ILE A 42 -5.33 27.98 1.83
N ILE A 43 -6.16 28.26 0.81
CA ILE A 43 -6.15 27.55 -0.47
C ILE A 43 -4.78 27.60 -1.14
N GLU A 44 -4.15 28.80 -1.19
CA GLU A 44 -2.82 28.97 -1.76
C GLU A 44 -1.75 28.20 -1.01
N LEU A 45 -1.79 28.23 0.33
CA LEU A 45 -0.88 27.43 1.14
C LEU A 45 -1.06 25.92 0.89
N PHE A 46 -2.31 25.46 0.87
CA PHE A 46 -2.67 24.06 0.76
C PHE A 46 -2.32 23.45 -0.60
N TYR A 47 -2.67 24.13 -1.70
CA TYR A 47 -2.52 23.59 -3.05
C TYR A 47 -1.20 23.96 -3.73
N PHE A 48 -0.50 25.01 -3.29
CA PHE A 48 0.72 25.45 -3.95
C PHE A 48 1.94 25.33 -3.05
N LYS A 49 1.92 25.91 -1.84
CA LYS A 49 3.10 25.89 -0.97
C LYS A 49 3.39 24.50 -0.39
N PHE A 50 2.37 23.80 0.04
CA PHE A 50 2.47 22.50 0.70
C PHE A 50 1.99 21.31 -0.17
N MET A 51 1.95 21.49 -1.48
CA MET A 51 1.47 20.48 -2.43
C MET A 51 2.21 19.14 -2.34
N ASP A 52 3.49 19.17 -1.97
CA ASP A 52 4.31 17.95 -1.84
C ASP A 52 4.01 17.13 -0.58
N ILE A 53 3.25 17.69 0.38
CA ILE A 53 2.81 17.00 1.58
C ILE A 53 1.56 16.17 1.24
N PRO A 54 1.47 14.90 1.71
CA PRO A 54 0.27 14.07 1.52
C PRO A 54 -1.01 14.75 2.00
N LEU A 55 -2.10 14.56 1.27
CA LEU A 55 -3.35 15.32 1.39
C LEU A 55 -3.87 15.45 2.83
N LEU A 56 -3.95 14.34 3.60
CA LEU A 56 -4.48 14.36 4.98
C LEU A 56 -3.50 14.94 6.01
N SER A 57 -2.22 15.09 5.66
CA SER A 57 -1.20 15.74 6.51
C SER A 57 -0.94 17.18 6.12
N ARG A 58 -1.44 17.64 4.97
CA ARG A 58 -1.14 18.95 4.40
C ARG A 58 -1.64 20.09 5.28
N MET A 59 -2.82 19.91 5.90
CA MET A 59 -3.40 20.93 6.77
C MET A 59 -2.64 21.11 8.10
N ASP A 60 -1.84 20.11 8.52
CA ASP A 60 -0.91 20.28 9.66
C ASP A 60 0.11 21.37 9.37
N ALA A 61 0.71 21.34 8.17
CA ALA A 61 1.69 22.33 7.75
C ALA A 61 1.07 23.74 7.57
N VAL A 62 -0.17 23.80 7.07
CA VAL A 62 -0.92 25.07 6.96
C VAL A 62 -1.22 25.66 8.33
N ALA A 63 -1.63 24.82 9.29
CA ALA A 63 -1.94 25.23 10.65
C ALA A 63 -0.68 25.70 11.39
N GLU A 64 0.43 24.98 11.29
CA GLU A 64 1.71 25.39 11.88
C GLU A 64 2.20 26.71 11.27
N TYR A 65 2.11 26.87 9.96
CA TYR A 65 2.45 28.14 9.32
C TYR A 65 1.65 29.33 9.86
N PHE A 66 0.34 29.13 10.10
CA PHE A 66 -0.50 30.16 10.70
C PHE A 66 -0.16 30.41 12.17
N ILE A 67 0.14 29.38 12.94
CA ILE A 67 0.56 29.48 14.35
C ILE A 67 1.85 30.31 14.45
N ASP A 68 2.87 29.99 13.64
CA ASP A 68 4.14 30.72 13.58
C ASP A 68 3.93 32.22 13.24
N GLU A 69 2.98 32.51 12.35
CA GLU A 69 2.60 33.89 12.00
C GLU A 69 1.97 34.61 13.20
N VAL A 70 1.04 33.96 13.93
CA VAL A 70 0.43 34.53 15.14
C VAL A 70 1.48 34.80 16.22
N GLU A 71 2.36 33.83 16.49
CA GLU A 71 3.43 33.93 17.48
C GLU A 71 4.40 35.06 17.15
N THR A 72 4.80 35.17 15.87
CA THR A 72 5.66 36.25 15.38
C THR A 72 5.01 37.63 15.58
N LEU A 73 3.74 37.77 15.21
CA LEU A 73 3.02 39.06 15.32
C LEU A 73 2.75 39.46 16.77
N LYS A 74 2.59 38.47 17.67
CA LYS A 74 2.30 38.74 19.08
C LYS A 74 3.55 38.79 19.95
N GLY A 75 4.69 38.26 19.48
CA GLY A 75 5.96 38.27 20.20
C GLY A 75 6.07 37.28 21.35
N PHE A 76 5.24 36.23 21.35
CA PHE A 76 5.29 35.13 22.32
C PHE A 76 4.74 33.83 21.72
N ASP A 77 5.20 32.70 22.25
CA ASP A 77 4.75 31.37 21.84
C ASP A 77 3.35 31.07 22.41
N LEU A 78 2.49 30.46 21.62
CA LEU A 78 1.17 30.02 22.06
C LEU A 78 1.30 28.80 22.99
N PRO A 79 0.51 28.72 24.07
CA PRO A 79 0.39 27.50 24.87
C PRO A 79 -0.07 26.31 24.04
N ASP A 80 0.39 25.10 24.39
CA ASP A 80 0.06 23.88 23.66
C ASP A 80 -1.45 23.67 23.45
N GLU A 81 -2.27 23.98 24.46
CA GLU A 81 -3.73 23.90 24.35
C GLU A 81 -4.30 24.83 23.28
N GLU A 82 -3.74 26.04 23.14
CA GLU A 82 -4.16 26.99 22.13
C GLU A 82 -3.69 26.56 20.73
N ARG A 83 -2.44 26.05 20.62
CA ARG A 83 -1.93 25.48 19.36
C ARG A 83 -2.83 24.36 18.88
N GLU A 84 -3.20 23.42 19.75
CA GLU A 84 -4.12 22.33 19.41
C GLU A 84 -5.53 22.83 19.04
N ALA A 85 -6.03 23.84 19.73
CA ALA A 85 -7.32 24.44 19.40
C ALA A 85 -7.30 25.10 17.99
N VAL A 86 -6.20 25.77 17.62
CA VAL A 86 -6.00 26.33 16.28
C VAL A 86 -5.93 25.21 15.24
N LYS A 87 -5.09 24.20 15.43
CA LYS A 87 -4.98 23.05 14.53
C LYS A 87 -6.33 22.40 14.26
N ASN A 88 -7.12 22.20 15.32
CA ASN A 88 -8.44 21.61 15.20
C ASN A 88 -9.42 22.43 14.33
N ARG A 89 -9.25 23.76 14.24
CA ARG A 89 -10.04 24.58 13.33
C ARG A 89 -9.68 24.29 11.86
N PHE A 90 -8.41 24.10 11.56
CA PHE A 90 -7.94 23.71 10.23
C PHE A 90 -8.38 22.28 9.87
N TYR A 91 -8.27 21.31 10.80
CA TYR A 91 -8.71 19.93 10.55
C TYR A 91 -10.21 19.80 10.24
N ARG A 92 -11.04 20.67 10.79
CA ARG A 92 -12.48 20.73 10.49
C ARG A 92 -12.80 21.20 9.07
N MET A 93 -11.80 21.57 8.27
CA MET A 93 -11.97 21.85 6.85
C MET A 93 -11.96 20.58 6.00
N TYR A 94 -11.45 19.46 6.50
CA TYR A 94 -11.69 18.16 5.87
C TYR A 94 -13.14 17.72 6.10
N GLU A 95 -13.80 17.22 5.07
CA GLU A 95 -15.07 16.51 5.25
C GLU A 95 -14.91 15.32 6.17
N THR A 96 -13.82 14.56 5.98
CA THR A 96 -13.42 13.45 6.81
C THR A 96 -11.92 13.18 6.66
N ARG A 97 -11.29 12.73 7.73
CA ARG A 97 -9.91 12.20 7.74
C ARG A 97 -9.90 10.69 8.01
N ASP A 98 -11.06 10.08 8.11
CA ASP A 98 -11.22 8.68 8.45
C ASP A 98 -11.05 7.81 7.19
N LEU A 99 -9.93 7.09 7.13
CA LEU A 99 -9.58 6.21 6.00
C LEU A 99 -10.64 5.13 5.74
N TYR A 100 -11.32 4.65 6.77
CA TYR A 100 -12.40 3.68 6.61
C TYR A 100 -13.59 4.29 5.86
N VAL A 101 -13.91 5.54 6.17
CA VAL A 101 -14.98 6.29 5.50
C VAL A 101 -14.59 6.59 4.05
N LEU A 102 -13.35 7.06 3.81
CA LEU A 102 -12.82 7.33 2.47
C LEU A 102 -12.80 6.07 1.61
N TYR A 103 -12.32 4.95 2.16
CA TYR A 103 -12.34 3.68 1.45
C TYR A 103 -13.76 3.18 1.14
N ASN A 104 -14.70 3.34 2.07
CA ASN A 104 -16.11 3.03 1.84
C ASN A 104 -16.75 3.92 0.76
N ARG A 105 -16.34 5.19 0.66
CA ARG A 105 -16.78 6.10 -0.43
C ARG A 105 -16.29 5.56 -1.77
N PHE A 106 -15.01 5.21 -1.87
CA PHE A 106 -14.43 4.59 -3.05
C PHE A 106 -15.15 3.29 -3.44
N LEU A 107 -15.36 2.36 -2.51
CA LEU A 107 -16.05 1.10 -2.80
C LEU A 107 -17.45 1.32 -3.38
N ARG A 108 -18.21 2.28 -2.83
CA ARG A 108 -19.55 2.63 -3.34
C ARG A 108 -19.50 3.24 -4.73
N GLN A 109 -18.56 4.14 -4.96
CA GLN A 109 -18.38 4.81 -6.25
C GLN A 109 -18.08 3.80 -7.35
N GLU A 110 -17.25 2.81 -7.05
CA GLU A 110 -16.81 1.78 -7.98
C GLU A 110 -17.74 0.55 -8.03
N GLY A 111 -18.88 0.58 -7.31
CA GLY A 111 -19.87 -0.50 -7.31
C GLY A 111 -19.48 -1.74 -6.50
N PHE A 112 -18.47 -1.65 -5.64
CA PHE A 112 -18.09 -2.74 -4.75
C PHE A 112 -18.93 -2.78 -3.47
N PRO A 113 -19.10 -3.96 -2.85
CA PRO A 113 -19.75 -4.09 -1.56
C PRO A 113 -19.06 -3.25 -0.48
N SER A 114 -19.80 -2.36 0.15
CA SER A 114 -19.29 -1.50 1.23
C SER A 114 -18.96 -2.31 2.48
N LEU A 115 -18.02 -1.77 3.27
CA LEU A 115 -17.75 -2.25 4.62
C LEU A 115 -18.90 -1.84 5.57
N PRO A 116 -19.16 -2.59 6.66
CA PRO A 116 -20.21 -2.27 7.61
C PRO A 116 -20.05 -0.88 8.23
N GLN A 117 -21.16 -0.13 8.35
CA GLN A 117 -21.18 1.13 9.08
C GLN A 117 -21.34 0.84 10.59
N VAL A 118 -20.22 0.76 11.29
CA VAL A 118 -20.15 0.46 12.71
C VAL A 118 -19.23 1.44 13.44
N GLN A 119 -19.35 1.51 14.77
CA GLN A 119 -18.46 2.30 15.63
C GLN A 119 -17.00 1.87 15.42
N TYR A 120 -16.06 2.78 15.65
CA TYR A 120 -14.64 2.60 15.38
C TYR A 120 -14.09 1.29 15.98
N GLU A 121 -14.41 0.98 17.21
CA GLU A 121 -13.95 -0.19 17.96
C GLU A 121 -14.48 -1.53 17.41
N LYS A 122 -15.54 -1.47 16.62
CA LYS A 122 -16.19 -2.64 15.99
C LYS A 122 -15.82 -2.81 14.52
N ARG A 123 -15.00 -1.92 13.98
CA ARG A 123 -14.57 -1.98 12.58
C ARG A 123 -13.65 -3.16 12.36
N LYS A 124 -13.93 -3.92 11.32
CA LYS A 124 -13.11 -5.04 10.86
C LYS A 124 -12.91 -4.90 9.36
N LEU A 125 -11.68 -5.08 8.92
CA LEU A 125 -11.36 -5.21 7.51
C LEU A 125 -11.33 -6.70 7.14
N ARG A 126 -11.84 -7.03 5.96
CA ARG A 126 -11.59 -8.33 5.35
C ARG A 126 -10.14 -8.34 4.85
N TYR A 127 -9.56 -9.52 4.68
CA TYR A 127 -8.18 -9.64 4.21
C TYR A 127 -7.94 -8.88 2.89
N GLU A 128 -8.89 -8.97 1.95
CA GLU A 128 -8.83 -8.26 0.68
C GLU A 128 -8.89 -6.73 0.78
N ASP A 129 -9.37 -6.19 1.89
CA ASP A 129 -9.50 -4.74 2.12
C ASP A 129 -8.30 -4.15 2.87
N VAL A 130 -7.47 -4.98 3.49
CA VAL A 130 -6.35 -4.53 4.32
C VAL A 130 -5.32 -3.75 3.50
N TYR A 131 -4.86 -4.33 2.40
CA TYR A 131 -3.82 -3.69 1.57
C TYR A 131 -4.33 -2.45 0.83
N PRO A 132 -5.55 -2.44 0.25
CA PRO A 132 -6.15 -1.20 -0.26
C PRO A 132 -6.23 -0.06 0.76
N VAL A 133 -6.70 -0.34 1.98
CA VAL A 133 -6.75 0.69 3.05
C VAL A 133 -5.37 1.15 3.47
N LEU A 134 -4.40 0.24 3.60
CA LEU A 134 -3.00 0.59 3.85
C LEU A 134 -2.41 1.45 2.72
N TYR A 135 -2.72 1.12 1.47
CA TYR A 135 -2.27 1.91 0.34
C TYR A 135 -2.82 3.34 0.39
N LEU A 136 -4.13 3.51 0.65
CA LEU A 136 -4.73 4.83 0.88
C LEU A 136 -4.03 5.58 2.01
N LYS A 137 -3.77 4.90 3.14
CA LYS A 137 -3.04 5.50 4.26
C LYS A 137 -1.70 6.05 3.83
N TYR A 138 -0.89 5.24 3.14
CA TYR A 138 0.45 5.65 2.71
C TYR A 138 0.47 6.68 1.58
N ARG A 139 -0.63 6.85 0.86
CA ARG A 139 -0.80 7.90 -0.15
C ARG A 139 -1.30 9.20 0.45
N LEU A 140 -2.15 9.15 1.47
CA LEU A 140 -2.85 10.31 2.04
C LEU A 140 -2.19 10.90 3.27
N GLU A 141 -1.38 10.13 4.01
CA GLU A 141 -0.72 10.55 5.24
C GLU A 141 0.80 10.53 5.11
N THR A 142 1.47 11.47 5.80
CA THR A 142 2.92 11.44 5.96
C THR A 142 3.30 10.22 6.81
N GLN A 143 4.22 9.42 6.31
CA GLN A 143 4.75 8.27 7.02
C GLN A 143 6.14 8.57 7.57
N GLN A 144 6.43 8.04 8.74
CA GLN A 144 7.81 7.96 9.20
C GLN A 144 8.52 6.89 8.38
N GLU A 145 9.58 7.29 7.68
CA GLU A 145 10.43 6.32 6.99
C GLU A 145 11.19 5.49 8.04
N ASP A 146 11.18 4.16 7.89
CA ASP A 146 12.04 3.32 8.71
C ASP A 146 13.48 3.42 8.21
N SER A 147 14.20 4.38 8.77
CA SER A 147 15.62 4.62 8.45
C SER A 147 16.57 3.57 9.04
N GLY A 148 16.08 2.67 9.87
CA GLY A 148 16.87 1.61 10.51
C GLY A 148 17.16 0.43 9.59
N VAL A 149 16.30 0.17 8.60
CA VAL A 149 16.47 -0.95 7.67
C VAL A 149 17.44 -0.57 6.55
N ARG A 150 18.58 -1.26 6.49
CA ARG A 150 19.60 -1.03 5.45
C ARG A 150 19.45 -1.93 4.23
N HIS A 151 18.84 -3.09 4.40
CA HIS A 151 18.59 -4.05 3.34
C HIS A 151 17.34 -4.86 3.67
N LEU A 152 16.38 -4.89 2.77
CA LEU A 152 15.17 -5.67 2.88
C LEU A 152 15.29 -6.92 2.01
N ILE A 153 14.95 -8.08 2.58
CA ILE A 153 14.84 -9.33 1.83
C ILE A 153 13.36 -9.71 1.79
N VAL A 154 12.84 -9.89 0.60
CA VAL A 154 11.48 -10.38 0.35
C VAL A 154 11.62 -11.78 -0.23
N ASP A 155 11.06 -12.77 0.46
CA ASP A 155 11.03 -14.16 -0.01
C ASP A 155 9.64 -14.49 -0.56
N GLU A 156 9.53 -15.57 -1.34
CA GLU A 156 8.28 -16.02 -1.99
C GLU A 156 7.61 -14.89 -2.79
N MET A 157 8.37 -14.26 -3.68
CA MET A 157 7.93 -13.07 -4.45
C MET A 157 6.58 -13.26 -5.14
N GLN A 158 6.24 -14.49 -5.52
CA GLN A 158 5.02 -14.84 -6.23
C GLN A 158 3.75 -14.70 -5.36
N ASP A 159 3.89 -14.64 -4.04
CA ASP A 159 2.77 -14.52 -3.11
C ASP A 159 2.33 -13.07 -2.87
N TYR A 160 3.11 -12.10 -3.39
CA TYR A 160 2.84 -10.67 -3.21
C TYR A 160 2.16 -10.07 -4.43
N SER A 161 1.10 -9.31 -4.18
CA SER A 161 0.42 -8.50 -5.20
C SER A 161 1.17 -7.20 -5.51
N MET A 162 0.81 -6.56 -6.62
CA MET A 162 1.38 -5.27 -7.03
C MET A 162 1.20 -4.19 -5.94
N ILE A 163 0.03 -4.13 -5.30
CA ILE A 163 -0.27 -3.15 -4.24
C ILE A 163 0.64 -3.35 -3.02
N GLN A 164 0.96 -4.61 -2.66
CA GLN A 164 1.89 -4.90 -1.58
C GLN A 164 3.31 -4.45 -1.90
N TYR A 165 3.79 -4.63 -3.12
CA TYR A 165 5.09 -4.11 -3.55
C TYR A 165 5.15 -2.58 -3.57
N LEU A 166 4.08 -1.91 -3.95
CA LEU A 166 4.00 -0.44 -3.88
C LEU A 166 4.08 0.06 -2.43
N ILE A 167 3.43 -0.65 -1.51
CA ILE A 167 3.52 -0.34 -0.07
C ILE A 167 4.95 -0.56 0.43
N ILE A 168 5.57 -1.69 0.09
CA ILE A 168 6.96 -2.02 0.47
C ILE A 168 7.92 -0.96 -0.05
N GLN A 169 7.83 -0.58 -1.32
CA GLN A 169 8.67 0.44 -1.94
C GLN A 169 8.53 1.81 -1.24
N ARG A 170 7.34 2.11 -0.76
CA ARG A 170 7.09 3.38 -0.08
C ARG A 170 7.62 3.41 1.35
N LEU A 171 7.54 2.28 2.06
CA LEU A 171 8.01 2.15 3.44
C LEU A 171 9.53 2.05 3.56
N PHE A 172 10.16 1.34 2.62
CA PHE A 172 11.57 0.99 2.72
C PHE A 172 12.38 1.63 1.60
N LYS A 173 13.15 2.68 1.93
CA LYS A 173 14.06 3.37 1.02
C LYS A 173 15.47 2.78 1.08
N CYS A 174 15.58 1.45 1.10
CA CYS A 174 16.83 0.72 1.21
C CYS A 174 17.05 -0.21 0.03
N ARG A 175 18.24 -0.85 -0.01
CA ARG A 175 18.50 -1.93 -0.97
C ARG A 175 17.58 -3.10 -0.71
N MET A 176 17.13 -3.77 -1.77
CA MET A 176 16.23 -4.92 -1.65
C MET A 176 16.78 -6.12 -2.41
N THR A 177 16.55 -7.31 -1.86
CA THR A 177 16.70 -8.59 -2.55
C THR A 177 15.34 -9.28 -2.54
N ILE A 178 14.81 -9.54 -3.73
CA ILE A 178 13.51 -10.17 -3.90
C ILE A 178 13.77 -11.57 -4.45
N LEU A 179 13.36 -12.58 -3.71
CA LEU A 179 13.57 -14.00 -4.00
C LEU A 179 12.21 -14.65 -4.27
N GLY A 180 12.18 -15.63 -5.13
CA GLY A 180 10.98 -16.44 -5.34
C GLY A 180 11.09 -17.36 -6.53
N ASP A 181 10.09 -18.18 -6.69
CA ASP A 181 9.98 -19.18 -7.74
C ASP A 181 8.70 -18.89 -8.57
N ARG A 182 8.91 -18.54 -9.82
CA ARG A 182 7.81 -18.24 -10.74
C ARG A 182 6.88 -19.44 -10.96
N GLU A 183 7.45 -20.64 -10.95
CA GLU A 183 6.72 -21.86 -11.27
C GLU A 183 5.89 -22.38 -10.07
N GLN A 184 6.10 -21.84 -8.87
CA GLN A 184 5.31 -22.16 -7.66
C GLN A 184 4.07 -21.28 -7.51
N THR A 185 3.71 -20.49 -8.51
CA THR A 185 2.50 -19.66 -8.49
C THR A 185 1.26 -20.54 -8.42
N MET A 186 0.52 -20.50 -7.31
CA MET A 186 -0.67 -21.31 -7.08
C MET A 186 -1.88 -20.92 -7.94
N ASP A 187 -1.86 -19.76 -8.54
CA ASP A 187 -2.98 -19.13 -9.25
C ASP A 187 -2.61 -18.86 -10.73
N GLY A 188 -3.21 -19.60 -11.63
CA GLY A 188 -2.97 -19.53 -13.10
C GLY A 188 -3.29 -18.20 -13.79
N GLU A 189 -3.73 -17.17 -13.06
CA GLU A 189 -4.01 -15.82 -13.56
C GLU A 189 -3.17 -14.74 -12.88
N GLN A 190 -2.11 -15.11 -12.16
CA GLN A 190 -1.30 -14.10 -11.51
C GLN A 190 -0.57 -13.24 -12.54
N GLN A 191 -0.68 -11.94 -12.33
CA GLN A 191 0.17 -10.98 -13.00
C GLN A 191 1.63 -11.37 -12.76
N ASP A 192 2.35 -11.64 -13.83
CA ASP A 192 3.78 -11.97 -13.76
C ASP A 192 4.51 -10.88 -12.98
N VAL A 193 4.88 -11.20 -11.73
CA VAL A 193 5.58 -10.30 -10.81
C VAL A 193 6.76 -9.63 -11.51
N LEU A 194 7.45 -10.36 -12.36
CA LEU A 194 8.60 -9.87 -13.12
C LEU A 194 8.24 -8.78 -14.13
N THR A 195 6.97 -8.65 -14.52
CA THR A 195 6.52 -7.60 -15.45
C THR A 195 6.27 -6.26 -14.77
N PHE A 196 5.88 -6.27 -13.48
CA PHE A 196 5.58 -5.03 -12.78
C PHE A 196 6.68 -4.56 -11.81
N LEU A 197 7.56 -5.44 -11.31
CA LEU A 197 8.68 -5.03 -10.46
C LEU A 197 9.54 -3.91 -11.06
N PRO A 198 9.93 -3.95 -12.35
CA PRO A 198 10.69 -2.85 -12.95
C PRO A 198 9.93 -1.53 -13.01
N LYS A 199 8.59 -1.57 -13.05
CA LYS A 199 7.74 -0.38 -13.03
C LYS A 199 7.68 0.27 -11.65
N ILE A 200 7.76 -0.55 -10.59
CA ILE A 200 7.73 -0.11 -9.19
C ILE A 200 9.11 0.38 -8.73
N PHE A 201 10.15 -0.43 -8.97
CA PHE A 201 11.49 -0.18 -8.41
C PHE A 201 12.46 0.51 -9.38
N GLY A 202 12.03 0.77 -10.63
CA GLY A 202 12.85 1.45 -11.64
C GLY A 202 13.76 0.52 -12.42
N LYS A 203 14.72 1.12 -13.17
CA LYS A 203 15.55 0.38 -14.15
C LYS A 203 16.78 -0.30 -13.52
N ASP A 204 17.13 0.01 -12.29
CA ASP A 204 18.35 -0.49 -11.62
C ASP A 204 18.16 -1.87 -10.98
N ILE A 205 17.29 -2.69 -11.58
CA ILE A 205 17.04 -4.06 -11.12
C ILE A 205 18.03 -5.01 -11.81
N ARG A 206 18.81 -5.72 -11.00
CA ARG A 206 19.62 -6.86 -11.47
C ARG A 206 18.86 -8.15 -11.28
N ARG A 207 18.50 -8.80 -12.38
CA ARG A 207 17.86 -10.12 -12.37
C ARG A 207 18.93 -11.22 -12.41
N ILE A 208 18.81 -12.19 -11.51
CA ILE A 208 19.60 -13.42 -11.50
C ILE A 208 18.64 -14.59 -11.58
N VAL A 209 18.81 -15.44 -12.56
CA VAL A 209 18.02 -16.66 -12.73
C VAL A 209 18.85 -17.85 -12.28
N MET A 210 18.29 -18.66 -11.36
CA MET A 210 18.88 -19.91 -10.90
C MET A 210 18.07 -21.07 -11.49
N ASN A 211 18.64 -21.76 -12.46
CA ASN A 211 17.99 -22.81 -13.22
C ASN A 211 18.32 -24.24 -12.77
N LYS A 212 19.00 -24.38 -11.61
CA LYS A 212 19.36 -25.69 -11.05
C LYS A 212 18.63 -25.96 -9.74
N SER A 213 17.91 -27.08 -9.71
CA SER A 213 17.20 -27.54 -8.51
C SER A 213 18.08 -28.44 -7.66
N TYR A 214 18.26 -28.06 -6.37
CA TYR A 214 19.06 -28.80 -5.39
C TYR A 214 18.21 -29.45 -4.28
N ARG A 215 16.94 -29.07 -4.14
CA ARG A 215 16.09 -29.49 -2.99
C ARG A 215 15.62 -30.93 -3.12
N ASN A 216 15.11 -31.29 -4.28
CA ASN A 216 14.47 -32.57 -4.53
C ASN A 216 15.43 -33.60 -5.15
N THR A 217 15.08 -34.89 -5.06
CA THR A 217 15.75 -35.94 -5.83
C THR A 217 15.36 -35.84 -7.30
N VAL A 218 16.13 -36.42 -8.20
CA VAL A 218 15.89 -36.46 -9.65
C VAL A 218 14.46 -36.98 -9.94
N GLU A 219 14.06 -38.05 -9.24
CA GLU A 219 12.75 -38.70 -9.45
C GLU A 219 11.58 -37.74 -9.09
N ILE A 220 11.65 -37.06 -7.93
CA ILE A 220 10.62 -36.11 -7.49
C ILE A 220 10.61 -34.89 -8.41
N ALA A 221 11.77 -34.33 -8.71
CA ALA A 221 11.86 -33.13 -9.53
C ALA A 221 11.41 -33.39 -10.98
N SER A 222 11.81 -34.55 -11.57
CA SER A 222 11.37 -34.94 -12.91
C SER A 222 9.86 -35.14 -12.98
N TYR A 223 9.28 -35.77 -11.95
CA TYR A 223 7.85 -35.97 -11.87
C TYR A 223 7.10 -34.62 -11.77
N ALA A 224 7.53 -33.72 -10.87
CA ALA A 224 6.96 -32.40 -10.70
C ALA A 224 7.06 -31.55 -11.98
N ASN A 225 8.23 -31.53 -12.62
CA ASN A 225 8.47 -30.82 -13.88
C ASN A 225 7.55 -31.33 -15.00
N LYS A 226 7.33 -32.65 -15.07
CA LYS A 226 6.42 -33.25 -16.05
C LYS A 226 4.97 -32.79 -15.84
N LEU A 227 4.51 -32.73 -14.58
CA LEU A 227 3.17 -32.26 -14.25
C LEU A 227 2.99 -30.75 -14.55
N ALA A 228 4.01 -29.94 -14.25
CA ALA A 228 4.01 -28.50 -14.49
C ALA A 228 4.33 -28.09 -15.92
N GLY A 229 4.72 -29.04 -16.80
CA GLY A 229 5.14 -28.74 -18.18
C GLY A 229 6.48 -27.99 -18.28
N ILE A 230 7.35 -28.10 -17.26
CA ILE A 230 8.63 -27.40 -17.18
C ILE A 230 9.72 -28.26 -17.82
N THR A 231 10.49 -27.68 -18.75
CA THR A 231 11.54 -28.40 -19.50
C THR A 231 12.95 -27.85 -19.29
N GLU A 232 13.09 -26.66 -18.70
CA GLU A 232 14.35 -25.90 -18.67
C GLU A 232 15.11 -25.95 -17.34
N VAL A 233 14.70 -26.79 -16.36
CA VAL A 233 15.34 -26.88 -15.06
C VAL A 233 16.38 -28.00 -15.05
N GLU A 234 17.64 -27.65 -14.79
CA GLU A 234 18.71 -28.60 -14.54
C GLU A 234 18.54 -29.25 -13.17
N LEU A 235 18.62 -30.57 -13.10
CA LEU A 235 18.48 -31.30 -11.86
C LEU A 235 19.85 -31.63 -11.28
N PHE A 236 20.00 -31.45 -9.97
CA PHE A 236 21.19 -31.94 -9.25
C PHE A 236 21.11 -33.47 -9.15
N GLU A 237 22.21 -34.17 -9.47
CA GLU A 237 22.29 -35.63 -9.46
C GLU A 237 22.24 -36.20 -8.02
N ARG A 238 21.03 -36.17 -7.46
CA ARG A 238 20.73 -36.84 -6.19
C ARG A 238 19.51 -37.74 -6.40
N HIS A 239 19.74 -39.05 -6.30
CA HIS A 239 18.73 -40.05 -6.53
C HIS A 239 18.00 -40.46 -5.24
N GLY A 240 16.73 -40.80 -5.35
CA GLY A 240 15.88 -41.28 -4.29
C GLY A 240 14.98 -42.44 -4.75
N LYS A 241 13.90 -42.65 -4.01
CA LYS A 241 12.93 -43.66 -4.41
C LYS A 241 12.08 -43.13 -5.58
N PRO A 242 11.63 -44.00 -6.51
CA PRO A 242 10.70 -43.63 -7.55
C PRO A 242 9.39 -43.04 -6.98
N VAL A 243 8.81 -42.08 -7.67
CA VAL A 243 7.48 -41.55 -7.33
C VAL A 243 6.45 -42.63 -7.65
N VAL A 244 5.57 -42.90 -6.70
CA VAL A 244 4.49 -43.88 -6.85
C VAL A 244 3.15 -43.16 -6.87
N GLU A 245 2.43 -43.28 -7.97
CA GLU A 245 1.05 -42.81 -8.08
C GLU A 245 0.09 -43.94 -7.64
N LYS A 246 -0.89 -43.56 -6.82
CA LYS A 246 -1.99 -44.47 -6.44
C LYS A 246 -3.29 -43.75 -6.67
N GLN A 247 -4.22 -44.44 -7.33
CA GLN A 247 -5.57 -43.94 -7.54
C GLN A 247 -6.51 -44.66 -6.58
N PHE A 248 -7.32 -43.88 -5.89
CA PHE A 248 -8.32 -44.39 -4.95
C PHE A 248 -9.73 -43.99 -5.42
N PRO A 249 -10.74 -44.84 -5.20
CA PRO A 249 -12.12 -44.57 -5.59
C PRO A 249 -12.78 -43.42 -4.81
N GLY A 250 -12.29 -43.15 -3.60
CA GLY A 250 -12.80 -42.09 -2.72
C GLY A 250 -11.74 -41.57 -1.73
N LEU A 251 -12.08 -40.45 -1.07
CA LEU A 251 -11.20 -39.77 -0.11
C LEU A 251 -10.92 -40.64 1.12
N GLU A 252 -11.91 -41.44 1.59
CA GLU A 252 -11.77 -42.30 2.77
C GLU A 252 -10.78 -43.45 2.55
N GLU A 253 -10.57 -43.87 1.29
CA GLU A 253 -9.65 -44.96 0.95
C GLU A 253 -8.22 -44.40 0.66
N ALA A 254 -8.09 -43.08 0.51
CA ALA A 254 -6.82 -42.40 0.27
C ALA A 254 -6.12 -41.96 1.55
N LEU A 255 -6.84 -41.89 2.67
CA LEU A 255 -6.33 -41.52 4.00
C LEU A 255 -5.97 -42.77 4.79
#